data_4b6a6613bef08e0e9eb6b1b6fe2201e6
#
_entry.id   4b6a6613bef08e0e9eb6b1b6fe2201e6
#
_cell.length_a   1.000
_cell.length_b   1.000
_cell.length_c   1.000
_cell.angle_alpha   90.00
_cell.angle_beta   90.00
_cell.angle_gamma   90.00
#
_symmetry.space_group_name_H-M   'P 1'
#
loop_
_entity.id
_entity.type
_entity.pdbx_description
1 polymer ?
#
loop_
_entity_poly.entity_id
_entity_poly.type
_entity_poly.pdbx_seq_one_letter_code
_entity_poly.pdbx_strand_id
1 'polypeptide(L)'
;MNLQNLDFTPLWITMKTGVAATFVSFFLGIFAARFVMGRKGKARAFWDGFLTMPLVLPPTVAGYILLRTFSTRRPFGRFLANSLGIQAVHTWLGCVLAATVIAFPLMYRNARAAFEQVDGNVIYAAQTLGLSERTIF
;
A
#
# COMPACT_ATOMS: atom_id res chain seq x y z
N MET A 1 -7.75 -24.29 33.50
CA MET A 1 -7.83 -23.35 32.37
C MET A 1 -8.81 -23.96 31.37
N ASN A 2 -10.06 -23.48 31.33
CA ASN A 2 -11.11 -24.06 30.49
C ASN A 2 -10.89 -23.60 29.01
N LEU A 3 -10.45 -24.52 28.16
CA LEU A 3 -10.25 -24.32 26.72
C LEU A 3 -11.57 -24.09 25.95
N GLN A 4 -12.73 -24.21 26.62
CA GLN A 4 -14.06 -24.07 26.02
C GLN A 4 -14.49 -22.63 25.78
N ASN A 5 -13.74 -21.62 26.28
CA ASN A 5 -14.04 -20.20 26.09
C ASN A 5 -12.96 -19.46 25.25
N LEU A 6 -12.28 -20.17 24.35
CA LEU A 6 -11.38 -19.51 23.38
C LEU A 6 -12.21 -18.77 22.34
N ASP A 7 -12.31 -17.45 22.54
CA ASP A 7 -12.91 -16.55 21.55
C ASP A 7 -11.97 -16.45 20.32
N PHE A 8 -12.34 -17.13 19.24
CA PHE A 8 -11.61 -17.05 17.96
C PHE A 8 -11.91 -15.78 17.17
N THR A 9 -12.81 -14.94 17.66
CA THR A 9 -13.20 -13.68 17.03
C THR A 9 -12.01 -12.75 16.72
N PRO A 10 -11.04 -12.55 17.64
CA PRO A 10 -9.87 -11.71 17.36
C PRO A 10 -8.99 -12.28 16.23
N LEU A 11 -8.81 -13.61 16.20
CA LEU A 11 -8.06 -14.26 15.13
C LEU A 11 -8.73 -14.06 13.76
N TRP A 12 -10.04 -14.22 13.70
CA TRP A 12 -10.79 -14.03 12.48
C TRP A 12 -10.71 -12.59 11.96
N ILE A 13 -10.83 -11.60 12.85
CA ILE A 13 -10.70 -10.18 12.50
C ILE A 13 -9.30 -9.89 11.99
N THR A 14 -8.26 -10.41 12.65
CA THR A 14 -6.86 -10.21 12.23
C THR A 14 -6.59 -10.82 10.87
N MET A 15 -7.04 -12.05 10.62
CA MET A 15 -6.89 -12.70 9.32
C MET A 15 -7.60 -11.92 8.21
N LYS A 16 -8.84 -11.53 8.43
CA LYS A 16 -9.62 -10.74 7.47
C LYS A 16 -8.95 -9.40 7.17
N THR A 17 -8.43 -8.73 8.20
CA THR A 17 -7.72 -7.45 8.06
C THR A 17 -6.42 -7.64 7.29
N GLY A 18 -5.64 -8.66 7.63
CA GLY A 18 -4.37 -8.98 6.96
C GLY A 18 -4.55 -9.30 5.49
N VAL A 19 -5.51 -10.15 5.16
CA VAL A 19 -5.84 -10.49 3.77
C VAL A 19 -6.26 -9.24 2.99
N ALA A 20 -7.19 -8.45 3.53
CA ALA A 20 -7.66 -7.24 2.86
C ALA A 20 -6.52 -6.22 2.65
N ALA A 21 -5.70 -5.97 3.68
CA ALA A 21 -4.56 -5.06 3.59
C ALA A 21 -3.50 -5.56 2.59
N THR A 22 -3.26 -6.87 2.52
CA THR A 22 -2.33 -7.47 1.56
C THR A 22 -2.80 -7.26 0.13
N PHE A 23 -4.06 -7.53 -0.17
CA PHE A 23 -4.61 -7.29 -1.51
C PHE A 23 -4.50 -5.81 -1.90
N VAL A 24 -4.90 -4.91 -1.03
CA VAL A 24 -4.83 -3.47 -1.32
C VAL A 24 -3.39 -3.02 -1.52
N SER A 25 -2.47 -3.41 -0.63
CA SER A 25 -1.04 -3.06 -0.73
C SER A 25 -0.40 -3.64 -1.98
N PHE A 26 -0.79 -4.86 -2.38
CA PHE A 26 -0.28 -5.52 -3.57
C PHE A 26 -0.59 -4.72 -4.84
N PHE A 27 -1.85 -4.42 -5.07
CA PHE A 27 -2.24 -3.66 -6.27
C PHE A 27 -1.70 -2.22 -6.25
N LEU A 28 -1.78 -1.55 -5.11
CA LEU A 28 -1.22 -0.20 -4.97
C LEU A 28 0.30 -0.19 -5.16
N GLY A 29 1.01 -1.18 -4.62
CA GLY A 29 2.46 -1.30 -4.75
C GLY A 29 2.90 -1.51 -6.19
N ILE A 30 2.25 -2.42 -6.92
CA ILE A 30 2.53 -2.66 -8.34
C ILE A 30 2.22 -1.41 -9.17
N PHE A 31 1.05 -0.79 -8.94
CA PHE A 31 0.67 0.42 -9.67
C PHE A 31 1.65 1.57 -9.42
N ALA A 32 2.04 1.79 -8.16
CA ALA A 32 3.01 2.81 -7.78
C ALA A 32 4.39 2.53 -8.38
N ALA A 33 4.87 1.28 -8.35
CA ALA A 33 6.13 0.89 -8.95
C ALA A 33 6.14 1.16 -10.46
N ARG A 34 5.09 0.77 -11.15
CA ARG A 34 4.93 1.05 -12.58
C ARG A 34 4.90 2.56 -12.88
N PHE A 35 4.16 3.31 -12.07
CA PHE A 35 4.08 4.77 -12.21
C PHE A 35 5.45 5.44 -12.06
N VAL A 36 6.23 5.04 -11.05
CA VAL A 36 7.55 5.62 -10.78
C VAL A 36 8.56 5.21 -11.84
N MET A 37 8.50 3.97 -12.35
CA MET A 37 9.37 3.52 -13.43
C MET A 37 9.16 4.29 -14.75
N GLY A 38 7.94 4.74 -15.02
CA GLY A 38 7.65 5.60 -16.16
C GLY A 38 8.22 7.03 -16.04
N ARG A 39 8.78 7.41 -14.89
CA ARG A 39 9.37 8.72 -14.65
C ARG A 39 10.90 8.67 -14.83
N LYS A 40 11.48 9.80 -15.27
CA LYS A 40 12.93 9.94 -15.50
C LYS A 40 13.54 10.99 -14.58
N GLY A 41 14.82 10.84 -14.28
CA GLY A 41 15.62 11.83 -13.57
C GLY A 41 15.12 12.17 -12.15
N LYS A 42 15.12 13.45 -11.80
CA LYS A 42 14.80 13.94 -10.45
C LYS A 42 13.37 13.60 -9.99
N ALA A 43 12.42 13.53 -10.94
CA ALA A 43 11.04 13.18 -10.62
C ALA A 43 10.92 11.74 -10.12
N ARG A 44 11.67 10.79 -10.69
CA ARG A 44 11.73 9.41 -10.22
C ARG A 44 12.25 9.33 -8.78
N ALA A 45 13.37 10.01 -8.51
CA ALA A 45 13.98 10.02 -7.16
C ALA A 45 13.03 10.64 -6.11
N PHE A 46 12.34 11.71 -6.47
CA PHE A 46 11.37 12.36 -5.57
C PHE A 46 10.20 11.43 -5.20
N TRP A 47 9.55 10.81 -6.21
CA TRP A 47 8.45 9.90 -5.96
C TRP A 47 8.87 8.65 -5.21
N ASP A 48 10.06 8.13 -5.50
CA ASP A 48 10.63 6.98 -4.79
C ASP A 48 10.84 7.28 -3.30
N GLY A 49 11.47 8.41 -2.99
CA GLY A 49 11.65 8.86 -1.61
C GLY A 49 10.32 9.09 -0.89
N PHE A 50 9.35 9.74 -1.56
CA PHE A 50 8.05 10.02 -0.98
C PHE A 50 7.25 8.74 -0.66
N LEU A 51 7.23 7.77 -1.57
CA LEU A 51 6.50 6.50 -1.39
C LEU A 51 7.16 5.58 -0.35
N THR A 52 8.47 5.72 -0.14
CA THR A 52 9.20 4.95 0.86
C THR A 52 9.26 5.65 2.23
N MET A 53 8.84 6.90 2.32
CA MET A 53 8.87 7.68 3.57
C MET A 53 8.17 6.99 4.76
N PRO A 54 6.99 6.35 4.60
CA PRO A 54 6.35 5.66 5.72
C PRO A 54 7.19 4.54 6.33
N LEU A 55 8.14 3.95 5.59
CA LEU A 55 9.01 2.89 6.08
C LEU A 55 10.06 3.42 7.08
N VAL A 56 10.45 4.67 6.94
CA VAL A 56 11.46 5.31 7.80
C VAL A 56 10.84 5.81 9.10
N LEU A 57 9.53 6.08 9.10
CA LEU A 57 8.81 6.55 10.29
C LEU A 57 8.60 5.38 11.27
N PRO A 58 8.85 5.61 12.58
CA PRO A 58 8.44 4.63 13.58
C PRO A 58 6.93 4.33 13.46
N PRO A 59 6.52 3.06 13.59
CA PRO A 59 5.10 2.66 13.42
C PRO A 59 4.14 3.44 14.33
N THR A 60 4.59 3.82 15.52
CA THR A 60 3.82 4.65 16.46
C THR A 60 3.55 6.05 15.92
N VAL A 61 4.54 6.66 15.26
CA VAL A 61 4.40 7.98 14.64
C VAL A 61 3.48 7.91 13.43
N ALA A 62 3.66 6.89 12.59
CA ALA A 62 2.79 6.65 11.45
C ALA A 62 1.33 6.44 11.91
N GLY A 63 1.11 5.63 12.94
CA GLY A 63 -0.21 5.41 13.54
C GLY A 63 -0.83 6.70 14.10
N TYR A 64 -0.04 7.53 14.80
CA TYR A 64 -0.50 8.81 15.31
C TYR A 64 -0.91 9.78 14.19
N ILE A 65 -0.11 9.88 13.12
CA ILE A 65 -0.41 10.73 11.97
C ILE A 65 -1.71 10.26 11.30
N LEU A 66 -1.87 8.95 11.08
CA LEU A 66 -3.10 8.38 10.52
C LEU A 66 -4.31 8.70 11.39
N LEU A 67 -4.23 8.43 12.69
CA LEU A 67 -5.31 8.68 13.63
C LEU A 67 -5.68 10.17 13.65
N ARG A 68 -4.70 11.05 13.65
CA ARG A 68 -4.92 12.51 13.61
C ARG A 68 -5.56 12.96 12.31
N THR A 69 -5.12 12.40 11.16
CA THR A 69 -5.61 12.79 9.83
C THR A 69 -7.04 12.31 9.60
N PHE A 70 -7.34 11.07 9.97
CA PHE A 70 -8.64 10.45 9.77
C PHE A 70 -9.64 10.68 10.91
N SER A 71 -9.24 11.41 11.97
CA SER A 71 -10.13 11.76 13.06
C SER A 71 -11.29 12.63 12.57
N THR A 72 -12.51 12.29 12.99
CA THR A 72 -13.73 13.06 12.71
C THR A 72 -13.70 14.49 13.27
N ARG A 73 -12.74 14.81 14.15
CA ARG A 73 -12.48 16.16 14.63
C ARG A 73 -11.72 17.04 13.64
N ARG A 74 -11.12 16.46 12.60
CA ARG A 74 -10.39 17.17 11.54
C ARG A 74 -11.21 17.32 10.28
N PRO A 75 -10.95 18.36 9.45
CA PRO A 75 -11.72 18.62 8.24
C PRO A 75 -11.76 17.43 7.29
N PHE A 76 -10.62 16.77 7.11
CA PHE A 76 -10.48 15.61 6.22
C PHE A 76 -11.29 14.40 6.71
N GLY A 77 -11.15 14.03 7.99
CA GLY A 77 -11.92 12.91 8.56
C GLY A 77 -13.41 13.21 8.60
N ARG A 78 -13.80 14.47 8.85
CA ARG A 78 -15.20 14.92 8.80
C ARG A 78 -15.76 14.84 7.37
N PHE A 79 -14.98 15.23 6.38
CA PHE A 79 -15.36 15.11 4.97
C PHE A 79 -15.60 13.65 4.58
N LEU A 80 -14.68 12.75 4.96
CA LEU A 80 -14.85 11.30 4.70
C LEU A 80 -16.11 10.75 5.39
N ALA A 81 -16.33 11.11 6.64
CA ALA A 81 -17.49 10.65 7.41
C ALA A 81 -18.81 11.16 6.82
N ASN A 82 -18.86 12.42 6.39
CA ASN A 82 -20.10 13.04 5.91
C ASN A 82 -20.38 12.74 4.42
N SER A 83 -19.36 12.65 3.58
CA SER A 83 -19.53 12.45 2.12
C SER A 83 -19.56 10.98 1.71
N LEU A 84 -18.81 10.13 2.40
CA LEU A 84 -18.65 8.72 2.06
C LEU A 84 -19.24 7.77 3.13
N GLY A 85 -19.70 8.30 4.27
CA GLY A 85 -20.18 7.51 5.40
C GLY A 85 -19.08 6.64 6.05
N ILE A 86 -17.79 6.90 5.73
CA ILE A 86 -16.68 6.09 6.17
C ILE A 86 -16.08 6.69 7.43
N GLN A 87 -16.29 6.03 8.55
CA GLN A 87 -15.57 6.32 9.79
C GLN A 87 -14.33 5.43 9.85
N ALA A 88 -13.15 6.01 9.64
CA ALA A 88 -11.90 5.26 9.65
C ALA A 88 -11.38 5.00 11.08
N VAL A 89 -11.73 5.84 12.06
CA VAL A 89 -11.27 5.70 13.45
C VAL A 89 -12.16 4.74 14.21
N HIS A 90 -11.53 3.80 14.93
CA HIS A 90 -12.20 2.73 15.71
C HIS A 90 -13.08 1.77 14.89
N THR A 91 -12.78 1.60 13.60
CA THR A 91 -13.50 0.66 12.72
C THR A 91 -12.54 -0.35 12.10
N TRP A 92 -13.08 -1.46 11.62
CA TRP A 92 -12.32 -2.46 10.87
C TRP A 92 -11.63 -1.85 9.63
N LEU A 93 -12.30 -0.92 8.93
CA LEU A 93 -11.72 -0.19 7.80
C LEU A 93 -10.47 0.62 8.22
N GLY A 94 -10.48 1.23 9.40
CA GLY A 94 -9.31 1.91 9.94
C GLY A 94 -8.13 0.99 10.16
N CYS A 95 -8.38 -0.23 10.64
CA CYS A 95 -7.33 -1.25 10.79
C CYS A 95 -6.75 -1.65 9.43
N VAL A 96 -7.60 -1.86 8.42
CA VAL A 96 -7.16 -2.18 7.05
C VAL A 96 -6.33 -1.04 6.46
N LEU A 97 -6.77 0.21 6.61
CA LEU A 97 -6.03 1.38 6.13
C LEU A 97 -4.67 1.51 6.81
N ALA A 98 -4.61 1.37 8.13
CA ALA A 98 -3.36 1.45 8.87
C ALA A 98 -2.38 0.34 8.46
N ALA A 99 -2.86 -0.91 8.36
CA ALA A 99 -2.07 -2.04 7.90
C ALA A 99 -1.58 -1.84 6.46
N THR A 100 -2.43 -1.32 5.57
CA THR A 100 -2.07 -1.02 4.18
C THR A 100 -0.97 0.04 4.10
N VAL A 101 -1.08 1.14 4.84
CA VAL A 101 -0.07 2.22 4.81
C VAL A 101 1.29 1.74 5.29
N ILE A 102 1.32 0.83 6.28
CA ILE A 102 2.59 0.27 6.79
C ILE A 102 3.16 -0.77 5.82
N ALA A 103 2.32 -1.62 5.22
CA ALA A 103 2.75 -2.67 4.29
C ALA A 103 3.09 -2.15 2.89
N PHE A 104 2.45 -1.06 2.46
CA PHE A 104 2.57 -0.50 1.11
C PHE A 104 4.02 -0.21 0.67
N PRO A 105 4.88 0.49 1.45
CA PRO A 105 6.24 0.80 1.02
C PRO A 105 7.07 -0.46 0.77
N LEU A 106 6.89 -1.50 1.58
CA LEU A 106 7.58 -2.78 1.41
C LEU A 106 7.15 -3.45 0.10
N MET A 107 5.84 -3.48 -0.16
CA MET A 107 5.29 -4.04 -1.39
C MET A 107 5.73 -3.25 -2.62
N TYR A 108 5.72 -1.93 -2.54
CA TYR A 108 6.23 -1.04 -3.59
C TYR A 108 7.69 -1.34 -3.94
N ARG A 109 8.57 -1.46 -2.94
CA ARG A 109 9.99 -1.76 -3.15
C ARG A 109 10.20 -3.14 -3.78
N ASN A 110 9.47 -4.15 -3.33
CA ASN A 110 9.54 -5.50 -3.90
C ASN A 110 9.05 -5.52 -5.36
N ALA A 111 7.92 -4.88 -5.64
CA ALA A 111 7.40 -4.77 -6.99
C ALA A 111 8.38 -4.03 -7.92
N ARG A 112 8.95 -2.92 -7.43
CA ARG A 112 9.97 -2.17 -8.18
C ARG A 112 11.22 -3.01 -8.46
N ALA A 113 11.74 -3.71 -7.46
CA ALA A 113 12.90 -4.58 -7.63
C ALA A 113 12.63 -5.70 -8.64
N ALA A 114 11.43 -6.30 -8.61
CA ALA A 114 11.03 -7.30 -9.59
C ALA A 114 11.01 -6.75 -11.02
N PHE A 115 10.49 -5.55 -11.22
CA PHE A 115 10.52 -4.89 -12.54
C PHE A 115 11.93 -4.52 -13.00
N GLU A 116 12.83 -4.10 -12.09
CA GLU A 116 14.21 -3.72 -12.40
C GLU A 116 15.09 -4.95 -12.71
N GLN A 117 14.71 -6.14 -12.28
CA GLN A 117 15.40 -7.39 -12.58
C GLN A 117 15.12 -7.93 -13.99
N VAL A 118 14.12 -7.39 -14.70
CA VAL A 118 13.87 -7.78 -16.08
C VAL A 118 15.04 -7.31 -16.95
N ASP A 119 15.74 -8.27 -17.56
CA ASP A 119 16.91 -7.98 -18.39
C ASP A 119 16.50 -7.14 -19.60
N GLY A 120 17.22 -6.04 -19.84
CA GLY A 120 17.00 -5.18 -21.00
C GLY A 120 17.05 -5.94 -22.34
N ASN A 121 17.84 -7.00 -22.43
CA ASN A 121 17.95 -7.83 -23.63
C ASN A 121 16.63 -8.54 -23.95
N VAL A 122 15.84 -8.94 -22.93
CA VAL A 122 14.53 -9.52 -23.11
C VAL A 122 13.55 -8.48 -23.66
N ILE A 123 13.66 -7.25 -23.19
CA ILE A 123 12.83 -6.13 -23.68
C ILE A 123 13.18 -5.81 -25.15
N TYR A 124 14.45 -5.75 -25.49
CA TYR A 124 14.90 -5.54 -26.87
C TYR A 124 14.47 -6.66 -27.81
N ALA A 125 14.58 -7.92 -27.36
CA ALA A 125 14.11 -9.08 -28.14
C ALA A 125 12.58 -9.01 -28.38
N ALA A 126 11.82 -8.63 -27.38
CA ALA A 126 10.36 -8.47 -27.50
C ALA A 126 10.00 -7.32 -28.47
N GLN A 127 10.75 -6.21 -28.45
CA GLN A 127 10.58 -5.09 -29.38
C GLN A 127 10.90 -5.49 -30.84
N THR A 128 11.94 -6.30 -31.06
CA THR A 128 12.27 -6.81 -32.39
C THR A 128 11.20 -7.75 -32.97
N LEU A 129 10.44 -8.40 -32.08
CA LEU A 129 9.27 -9.22 -32.44
C LEU A 129 7.99 -8.37 -32.66
N GLY A 130 8.09 -7.04 -32.62
CA GLY A 130 6.97 -6.13 -32.89
C GLY A 130 5.97 -6.00 -31.73
N LEU A 131 6.30 -6.46 -30.52
CA LEU A 131 5.44 -6.29 -29.35
C LEU A 131 5.45 -4.84 -28.86
N SER A 132 4.27 -4.32 -28.56
CA SER A 132 4.15 -2.97 -28.01
C SER A 132 4.65 -2.90 -26.57
N GLU A 133 5.12 -1.74 -26.12
CA GLU A 133 5.58 -1.53 -24.73
C GLU A 133 4.53 -1.92 -23.68
N ARG A 134 3.24 -1.81 -24.02
CA ARG A 134 2.14 -2.21 -23.11
C ARG A 134 1.99 -3.73 -22.95
N THR A 135 2.52 -4.50 -23.89
CA THR A 135 2.45 -5.96 -23.89
C THR A 135 3.68 -6.56 -23.20
N ILE A 136 4.79 -5.82 -23.19
CA ILE A 136 6.07 -6.23 -22.60
C ILE A 136 6.05 -6.05 -21.06
N PHE A 137 5.24 -5.14 -20.55
CA PHE A 137 5.04 -4.82 -19.15
C PHE A 137 3.55 -4.97 -18.79
#